data_ec7640434744f4a491cce926f3848ca3
#
_entry.id   ec7640434744f4a491cce926f3848ca3
#
_cell.length_a   1.000
_cell.length_b   1.000
_cell.length_c   1.000
_cell.angle_alpha   90.00
_cell.angle_beta   90.00
_cell.angle_gamma   90.00
#
_symmetry.space_group_name_H-M   'P 1'
#
loop_
_entity.id
_entity.type
_entity.pdbx_description
1 polymer ?
#
loop_
_entity_poly.entity_id
_entity_poly.type
_entity_poly.pdbx_seq_one_letter_code
_entity_poly.pdbx_strand_id
1 'polypeptide(L)'
;MSEVQIKRIKTFTGLEWLVGEIENSLDAAFSELEAFTQNNSDETKIHFCLGHLHQITGPFKILEYEGCIFLVEEMEALTQAIIDKKVSNINEACEILVQAIVKLPIYLRQILSNREDRPETLILLLNDLRAAQGQSLVSEGVLFSPDLSFFKNLAEEQIAADPNPPASDMVKRLRQVYQLSLIKVIKEQEKAANYSNLEKVLQRMAELSKGSWRQHLWSVAGQTLRLVASGEIKFSLALKKVFRTLDTQLKLQAADLAQGECSAPENALFKNLLYYLTTIQPDSTALEVIWEKYKLAEAFPTGTINPDHGRLVPQYDPLV
;
A
#
# COMPACT_ATOMS: atom_id res chain seq x y z
N MET A 1 11.45 -28.43 9.89
CA MET A 1 11.10 -27.40 8.91
C MET A 1 9.80 -26.78 9.36
N SER A 2 9.72 -25.45 9.44
CA SER A 2 8.47 -24.77 9.80
C SER A 2 7.44 -24.85 8.65
N GLU A 3 6.14 -24.76 8.96
CA GLU A 3 5.07 -24.73 7.96
C GLU A 3 5.31 -23.64 6.90
N VAL A 4 5.84 -22.48 7.32
CA VAL A 4 6.23 -21.35 6.47
C VAL A 4 7.34 -21.75 5.47
N GLN A 5 8.34 -22.53 5.90
CA GLN A 5 9.39 -22.99 5.00
C GLN A 5 8.88 -24.00 3.96
N ILE A 6 7.93 -24.87 4.36
CA ILE A 6 7.31 -25.83 3.44
C ILE A 6 6.43 -25.09 2.42
N LYS A 7 5.66 -24.09 2.85
CA LYS A 7 4.84 -23.25 1.97
C LYS A 7 5.72 -22.51 0.96
N ARG A 8 6.82 -21.89 1.40
CA ARG A 8 7.82 -21.23 0.55
C ARG A 8 8.36 -22.15 -0.56
N ILE A 9 8.85 -23.33 -0.19
CA ILE A 9 9.41 -24.28 -1.15
C ILE A 9 8.35 -24.65 -2.20
N LYS A 10 7.11 -24.93 -1.81
CA LYS A 10 6.03 -25.24 -2.74
C LYS A 10 5.72 -24.09 -3.69
N THR A 11 5.74 -22.86 -3.20
CA THR A 11 5.46 -21.65 -4.01
C THR A 11 6.55 -21.42 -5.07
N PHE A 12 7.82 -21.53 -4.71
CA PHE A 12 8.93 -21.38 -5.68
C PHE A 12 8.96 -22.51 -6.72
N THR A 13 8.78 -23.77 -6.30
CA THR A 13 8.70 -24.90 -7.23
C THR A 13 7.49 -24.73 -8.17
N GLY A 14 6.35 -24.27 -7.67
CA GLY A 14 5.18 -23.97 -8.49
C GLY A 14 5.48 -22.89 -9.54
N LEU A 15 6.20 -21.83 -9.18
CA LEU A 15 6.58 -20.77 -10.11
C LEU A 15 7.54 -21.27 -11.19
N GLU A 16 8.54 -22.09 -10.83
CA GLU A 16 9.45 -22.72 -11.82
C GLU A 16 8.71 -23.49 -12.91
N TRP A 17 7.61 -24.15 -12.55
CA TRP A 17 6.78 -24.89 -13.51
C TRP A 17 5.90 -24.01 -14.39
N LEU A 18 5.42 -22.89 -13.85
CA LEU A 18 4.45 -22.03 -14.53
C LEU A 18 5.07 -20.85 -15.27
N VAL A 19 6.35 -20.52 -14.97
CA VAL A 19 7.00 -19.35 -15.57
C VAL A 19 7.02 -19.39 -17.09
N GLY A 20 7.26 -20.57 -17.68
CA GLY A 20 7.27 -20.72 -19.15
C GLY A 20 5.89 -20.46 -19.78
N GLU A 21 4.80 -20.91 -19.16
CA GLU A 21 3.44 -20.65 -19.62
C GLU A 21 3.06 -19.18 -19.46
N ILE A 22 3.49 -18.57 -18.37
CA ILE A 22 3.28 -17.13 -18.11
C ILE A 22 4.04 -16.31 -19.17
N GLU A 23 5.31 -16.64 -19.46
CA GLU A 23 6.11 -15.97 -20.48
C GLU A 23 5.48 -16.13 -21.88
N ASN A 24 5.02 -17.32 -22.25
CA ASN A 24 4.32 -17.54 -23.54
C ASN A 24 3.04 -16.69 -23.66
N SER A 25 2.27 -16.58 -22.59
CA SER A 25 1.06 -15.74 -22.58
C SER A 25 1.39 -14.24 -22.68
N LEU A 26 2.49 -13.80 -22.03
CA LEU A 26 2.97 -12.42 -22.12
C LEU A 26 3.51 -12.11 -23.53
N ASP A 27 4.25 -13.02 -24.16
CA ASP A 27 4.73 -12.87 -25.53
C ASP A 27 3.56 -12.78 -26.52
N ALA A 28 2.50 -13.57 -26.32
CA ALA A 28 1.28 -13.47 -27.09
C ALA A 28 0.58 -12.13 -26.89
N ALA A 29 0.44 -11.68 -25.64
CA ALA A 29 -0.12 -10.37 -25.31
C ALA A 29 0.67 -9.23 -25.94
N PHE A 30 2.01 -9.31 -25.92
CA PHE A 30 2.90 -8.35 -26.56
C PHE A 30 2.66 -8.28 -28.07
N SER A 31 2.62 -9.44 -28.76
CA SER A 31 2.41 -9.51 -30.19
C SER A 31 1.07 -8.91 -30.62
N GLU A 32 0.01 -9.15 -29.85
CA GLU A 32 -1.31 -8.58 -30.14
C GLU A 32 -1.34 -7.07 -29.86
N LEU A 33 -0.65 -6.60 -28.82
CA LEU A 33 -0.52 -5.17 -28.52
C LEU A 33 0.29 -4.45 -29.59
N GLU A 34 1.39 -5.04 -30.07
CA GLU A 34 2.18 -4.49 -31.18
C GLU A 34 1.34 -4.38 -32.48
N ALA A 35 0.59 -5.43 -32.81
CA ALA A 35 -0.32 -5.40 -33.95
C ALA A 35 -1.40 -4.30 -33.82
N PHE A 36 -1.94 -4.10 -32.63
CA PHE A 36 -2.87 -3.01 -32.35
C PHE A 36 -2.22 -1.62 -32.53
N THR A 37 -0.97 -1.42 -32.05
CA THR A 37 -0.29 -0.13 -32.22
C THR A 37 0.00 0.21 -33.68
N GLN A 38 0.20 -0.81 -34.53
CA GLN A 38 0.37 -0.62 -35.99
C GLN A 38 -0.95 -0.28 -36.69
N ASN A 39 -2.07 -0.77 -36.17
CA ASN A 39 -3.41 -0.50 -36.70
C ASN A 39 -4.45 -0.36 -35.59
N ASN A 40 -4.53 0.83 -35.00
CA ASN A 40 -5.45 1.15 -33.89
C ASN A 40 -6.95 0.96 -34.24
N SER A 41 -7.27 0.71 -35.51
CA SER A 41 -8.64 0.45 -35.92
C SER A 41 -9.05 -1.00 -35.73
N ASP A 42 -8.12 -1.92 -35.57
CA ASP A 42 -8.40 -3.34 -35.32
C ASP A 42 -8.56 -3.60 -33.81
N GLU A 43 -9.73 -3.26 -33.29
CA GLU A 43 -10.05 -3.47 -31.87
C GLU A 43 -9.96 -4.95 -31.44
N THR A 44 -9.99 -5.91 -32.37
CA THR A 44 -9.88 -7.35 -32.07
C THR A 44 -8.53 -7.66 -31.39
N LYS A 45 -7.47 -6.99 -31.81
CA LYS A 45 -6.12 -7.18 -31.30
C LYS A 45 -5.98 -6.85 -29.83
N ILE A 46 -6.53 -5.70 -29.42
CA ILE A 46 -6.47 -5.31 -28.02
C ILE A 46 -7.35 -6.20 -27.11
N HIS A 47 -8.44 -6.77 -27.65
CA HIS A 47 -9.23 -7.78 -26.94
C HIS A 47 -8.46 -9.08 -26.73
N PHE A 48 -7.69 -9.55 -27.73
CA PHE A 48 -6.83 -10.72 -27.57
C PHE A 48 -5.72 -10.46 -26.56
N CYS A 49 -5.09 -9.27 -26.60
CA CYS A 49 -4.11 -8.85 -25.59
C CYS A 49 -4.72 -8.98 -24.18
N LEU A 50 -5.93 -8.43 -23.95
CA LEU A 50 -6.63 -8.54 -22.67
C LEU A 50 -6.86 -10.01 -22.27
N GLY A 51 -7.26 -10.86 -23.22
CA GLY A 51 -7.47 -12.29 -22.96
C GLY A 51 -6.20 -13.01 -22.50
N HIS A 52 -5.05 -12.72 -23.12
CA HIS A 52 -3.76 -13.28 -22.72
C HIS A 52 -3.30 -12.78 -21.35
N LEU A 53 -3.52 -11.50 -21.03
CA LEU A 53 -3.24 -10.96 -19.69
C LEU A 53 -4.12 -11.63 -18.63
N HIS A 54 -5.39 -11.84 -18.92
CA HIS A 54 -6.31 -12.50 -17.99
C HIS A 54 -5.91 -13.95 -17.66
N GLN A 55 -5.34 -14.68 -18.64
CA GLN A 55 -4.90 -16.06 -18.45
C GLN A 55 -3.81 -16.19 -17.36
N ILE A 56 -2.94 -15.20 -17.19
CA ILE A 56 -1.85 -15.26 -16.21
C ILE A 56 -2.28 -14.86 -14.79
N THR A 57 -3.44 -14.26 -14.62
CA THR A 57 -3.95 -13.88 -13.28
C THR A 57 -4.22 -15.10 -12.40
N GLY A 58 -4.77 -16.17 -12.98
CA GLY A 58 -5.06 -17.43 -12.28
C GLY A 58 -3.83 -18.07 -11.63
N PRO A 59 -2.76 -18.36 -12.39
CA PRO A 59 -1.48 -18.83 -11.86
C PRO A 59 -0.95 -18.04 -10.68
N PHE A 60 -0.94 -16.70 -10.75
CA PHE A 60 -0.44 -15.86 -9.65
C PHE A 60 -1.33 -15.93 -8.40
N LYS A 61 -2.65 -16.04 -8.56
CA LYS A 61 -3.58 -16.24 -7.43
C LYS A 61 -3.35 -17.57 -6.73
N ILE A 62 -3.06 -18.65 -7.48
CA ILE A 62 -2.74 -19.97 -6.91
C ILE A 62 -1.41 -19.94 -6.16
N LEU A 63 -0.43 -19.22 -6.69
CA LEU A 63 0.91 -19.09 -6.10
C LEU A 63 1.00 -18.01 -5.01
N GLU A 64 -0.05 -17.22 -4.82
CA GLU A 64 -0.12 -16.14 -3.82
C GLU A 64 0.95 -15.04 -4.01
N TYR A 65 1.37 -14.75 -5.25
CA TYR A 65 2.27 -13.63 -5.57
C TYR A 65 1.47 -12.33 -5.71
N GLU A 66 1.18 -11.67 -4.58
CA GLU A 66 0.29 -10.49 -4.54
C GLU A 66 0.79 -9.33 -5.42
N GLY A 67 2.11 -9.10 -5.47
CA GLY A 67 2.71 -8.08 -6.33
C GLY A 67 2.43 -8.33 -7.82
N CYS A 68 2.58 -9.59 -8.26
CA CYS A 68 2.27 -9.98 -9.64
C CYS A 68 0.78 -9.90 -9.93
N ILE A 69 -0.07 -10.35 -9.01
CA ILE A 69 -1.54 -10.25 -9.14
C ILE A 69 -1.92 -8.79 -9.35
N PHE A 70 -1.45 -7.90 -8.50
CA PHE A 70 -1.79 -6.49 -8.56
C PHE A 70 -1.28 -5.85 -9.86
N LEU A 71 -0.05 -6.19 -10.31
CA LEU A 71 0.48 -5.69 -11.57
C LEU A 71 -0.37 -6.13 -12.76
N VAL A 72 -0.73 -7.41 -12.83
CA VAL A 72 -1.54 -7.93 -13.94
C VAL A 72 -2.96 -7.36 -13.92
N GLU A 73 -3.58 -7.22 -12.76
CA GLU A 73 -4.89 -6.59 -12.62
C GLU A 73 -4.88 -5.12 -13.09
N GLU A 74 -3.80 -4.36 -12.84
CA GLU A 74 -3.66 -3.00 -13.37
C GLU A 74 -3.35 -2.99 -14.88
N MET A 75 -2.63 -3.99 -15.41
CA MET A 75 -2.44 -4.16 -16.85
C MET A 75 -3.78 -4.48 -17.55
N GLU A 76 -4.59 -5.40 -17.02
CA GLU A 76 -5.93 -5.70 -17.51
C GLU A 76 -6.82 -4.44 -17.47
N ALA A 77 -6.79 -3.70 -16.37
CA ALA A 77 -7.60 -2.49 -16.21
C ALA A 77 -7.20 -1.40 -17.22
N LEU A 78 -5.90 -1.19 -17.48
CA LEU A 78 -5.45 -0.25 -18.50
C LEU A 78 -5.85 -0.71 -19.90
N THR A 79 -5.71 -2.00 -20.20
CA THR A 79 -6.13 -2.58 -21.49
C THR A 79 -7.63 -2.39 -21.70
N GLN A 80 -8.44 -2.63 -20.68
CA GLN A 80 -9.88 -2.38 -20.72
C GLN A 80 -10.20 -0.89 -20.90
N ALA A 81 -9.42 0.02 -20.25
CA ALA A 81 -9.61 1.45 -20.43
C ALA A 81 -9.27 1.93 -21.85
N ILE A 82 -8.32 1.27 -22.54
CA ILE A 82 -8.04 1.52 -23.97
C ILE A 82 -9.23 1.08 -24.81
N ILE A 83 -9.77 -0.11 -24.59
CA ILE A 83 -10.97 -0.65 -25.28
C ILE A 83 -12.16 0.30 -25.09
N ASP A 84 -12.38 0.74 -23.85
CA ASP A 84 -13.47 1.67 -23.49
C ASP A 84 -13.23 3.12 -23.98
N LYS A 85 -12.09 3.42 -24.58
CA LYS A 85 -11.69 4.76 -25.05
C LYS A 85 -11.66 5.80 -23.91
N LYS A 86 -11.31 5.36 -22.70
CA LYS A 86 -11.23 6.20 -21.49
C LYS A 86 -9.85 6.78 -21.25
N VAL A 87 -8.82 6.35 -22.01
CA VAL A 87 -7.46 6.89 -21.88
C VAL A 87 -7.30 8.17 -22.70
N SER A 88 -6.54 9.13 -22.15
CA SER A 88 -6.30 10.40 -22.82
C SER A 88 -5.32 10.28 -23.99
N ASN A 89 -4.36 9.35 -23.90
CA ASN A 89 -3.34 9.11 -24.92
C ASN A 89 -3.13 7.60 -25.08
N ILE A 90 -3.63 7.06 -26.19
CA ILE A 90 -3.56 5.63 -26.51
C ILE A 90 -2.11 5.18 -26.69
N ASN A 91 -1.27 5.96 -27.35
CA ASN A 91 0.12 5.59 -27.61
C ASN A 91 0.92 5.47 -26.31
N GLU A 92 0.79 6.44 -25.42
CA GLU A 92 1.40 6.42 -24.10
C GLU A 92 0.91 5.24 -23.24
N ALA A 93 -0.39 4.96 -23.28
CA ALA A 93 -0.97 3.81 -22.59
C ALA A 93 -0.41 2.47 -23.11
N CYS A 94 -0.26 2.33 -24.43
CA CYS A 94 0.35 1.15 -25.04
C CYS A 94 1.83 1.02 -24.68
N GLU A 95 2.59 2.11 -24.66
CA GLU A 95 4.00 2.11 -24.24
C GLU A 95 4.16 1.64 -22.79
N ILE A 96 3.30 2.10 -21.90
CA ILE A 96 3.32 1.68 -20.48
C ILE A 96 2.93 0.18 -20.37
N LEU A 97 1.95 -0.29 -21.12
CA LEU A 97 1.62 -1.72 -21.17
C LEU A 97 2.79 -2.57 -21.68
N VAL A 98 3.48 -2.13 -22.73
CA VAL A 98 4.70 -2.79 -23.21
C VAL A 98 5.75 -2.89 -22.10
N GLN A 99 6.01 -1.79 -21.39
CA GLN A 99 6.95 -1.79 -20.27
C GLN A 99 6.55 -2.80 -19.20
N ALA A 100 5.25 -2.90 -18.88
CA ALA A 100 4.76 -3.84 -17.87
C ALA A 100 4.90 -5.29 -18.34
N ILE A 101 4.54 -5.60 -19.59
CA ILE A 101 4.68 -6.93 -20.21
C ILE A 101 6.15 -7.39 -20.20
N VAL A 102 7.08 -6.50 -20.54
CA VAL A 102 8.53 -6.81 -20.55
C VAL A 102 9.11 -6.92 -19.15
N LYS A 103 8.66 -6.09 -18.22
CA LYS A 103 9.19 -6.05 -16.83
C LYS A 103 8.76 -7.28 -16.02
N LEU A 104 7.57 -7.81 -16.22
CA LEU A 104 7.05 -8.91 -15.42
C LEU A 104 7.89 -10.20 -15.54
N PRO A 105 8.29 -10.71 -16.73
CA PRO A 105 9.20 -11.84 -16.83
C PRO A 105 10.55 -11.62 -16.15
N ILE A 106 11.12 -10.42 -16.26
CA ILE A 106 12.37 -10.06 -15.60
C ILE A 106 12.22 -10.19 -14.08
N TYR A 107 11.12 -9.66 -13.55
CA TYR A 107 10.79 -9.75 -12.13
C TYR A 107 10.61 -11.20 -11.66
N LEU A 108 9.91 -12.05 -12.42
CA LEU A 108 9.74 -13.47 -12.11
C LEU A 108 11.07 -14.22 -12.08
N ARG A 109 11.98 -13.94 -13.04
CA ARG A 109 13.32 -14.52 -13.05
C ARG A 109 14.16 -14.05 -11.87
N GLN A 110 14.01 -12.81 -11.41
CA GLN A 110 14.66 -12.31 -10.20
C GLN A 110 14.14 -13.05 -8.95
N ILE A 111 12.83 -13.27 -8.83
CA ILE A 111 12.25 -14.09 -7.75
C ILE A 111 12.87 -15.49 -7.76
N LEU A 112 12.94 -16.15 -8.91
CA LEU A 112 13.49 -17.49 -9.03
C LEU A 112 14.99 -17.55 -8.68
N SER A 113 15.78 -16.54 -9.12
CA SER A 113 17.22 -16.49 -8.87
C SER A 113 17.55 -16.17 -7.41
N ASN A 114 16.92 -15.15 -6.86
CA ASN A 114 17.22 -14.62 -5.53
C ASN A 114 16.40 -15.28 -4.43
N ARG A 115 15.34 -16.02 -4.81
CA ARG A 115 14.31 -16.57 -3.90
C ARG A 115 13.68 -15.51 -3.00
N GLU A 116 13.57 -14.27 -3.52
CA GLU A 116 12.97 -13.13 -2.84
C GLU A 116 11.92 -12.49 -3.74
N ASP A 117 10.73 -12.30 -3.20
CA ASP A 117 9.67 -11.48 -3.81
C ASP A 117 9.79 -10.05 -3.28
N ARG A 118 10.05 -9.08 -4.18
CA ARG A 118 10.22 -7.66 -3.85
C ARG A 118 9.17 -6.81 -4.56
N PRO A 119 7.91 -6.91 -4.18
CA PRO A 119 6.81 -6.23 -4.86
C PRO A 119 6.93 -4.70 -4.82
N GLU A 120 7.69 -4.13 -3.88
CA GLU A 120 7.97 -2.69 -3.82
C GLU A 120 8.68 -2.17 -5.08
N THR A 121 9.43 -3.02 -5.79
CA THR A 121 10.10 -2.64 -7.05
C THR A 121 9.11 -2.41 -8.21
N LEU A 122 7.87 -2.88 -8.06
CA LEU A 122 6.81 -2.73 -9.04
C LEU A 122 5.99 -1.44 -8.86
N ILE A 123 6.14 -0.72 -7.73
CA ILE A 123 5.28 0.43 -7.39
C ILE A 123 5.34 1.55 -8.42
N LEU A 124 6.52 1.84 -8.97
CA LEU A 124 6.65 2.87 -10.01
C LEU A 124 5.83 2.50 -11.24
N LEU A 125 5.96 1.26 -11.71
CA LEU A 125 5.25 0.76 -12.87
C LEU A 125 3.73 0.71 -12.63
N LEU A 126 3.32 0.27 -11.44
CA LEU A 126 1.90 0.31 -11.02
C LEU A 126 1.35 1.73 -11.06
N ASN A 127 2.13 2.71 -10.63
CA ASN A 127 1.72 4.10 -10.64
C ASN A 127 1.65 4.66 -12.08
N ASP A 128 2.52 4.23 -12.98
CA ASP A 128 2.46 4.62 -14.39
C ASP A 128 1.20 4.03 -15.06
N LEU A 129 0.88 2.75 -14.82
CA LEU A 129 -0.36 2.12 -15.30
C LEU A 129 -1.61 2.85 -14.81
N ARG A 130 -1.66 3.22 -13.52
CA ARG A 130 -2.78 3.94 -12.93
C ARG A 130 -2.87 5.40 -13.39
N ALA A 131 -1.73 6.05 -13.59
CA ALA A 131 -1.68 7.41 -14.13
C ALA A 131 -2.24 7.47 -15.54
N ALA A 132 -1.91 6.50 -16.41
CA ALA A 132 -2.44 6.38 -17.77
C ALA A 132 -3.97 6.19 -17.80
N GLN A 133 -4.53 5.57 -16.76
CA GLN A 133 -5.98 5.42 -16.55
C GLN A 133 -6.63 6.67 -15.90
N GLY A 134 -5.85 7.68 -15.51
CA GLY A 134 -6.35 8.84 -14.74
C GLY A 134 -6.70 8.50 -13.29
N GLN A 135 -6.26 7.35 -12.76
CA GLN A 135 -6.55 6.91 -11.40
C GLN A 135 -5.60 7.50 -10.36
N SER A 136 -5.98 7.42 -9.08
CA SER A 136 -5.12 7.84 -7.98
C SER A 136 -3.93 6.88 -7.83
N LEU A 137 -2.73 7.45 -7.62
CA LEU A 137 -1.53 6.67 -7.40
C LEU A 137 -1.62 5.83 -6.12
N VAL A 138 -1.03 4.66 -6.14
CA VAL A 138 -0.90 3.81 -4.96
C VAL A 138 0.29 4.23 -4.10
N SER A 139 0.17 4.04 -2.80
CA SER A 139 1.30 4.25 -1.90
C SER A 139 2.18 3.00 -1.81
N GLU A 140 3.39 3.17 -1.30
CA GLU A 140 4.34 2.08 -1.09
C GLU A 140 3.78 0.94 -0.22
N GLY A 141 2.84 1.25 0.69
CA GLY A 141 2.19 0.25 1.56
C GLY A 141 1.11 -0.60 0.90
N VAL A 142 0.81 -0.43 -0.39
CA VAL A 142 -0.29 -1.16 -1.05
C VAL A 142 -0.06 -2.68 -1.15
N LEU A 143 1.20 -3.08 -1.33
CA LEU A 143 1.62 -4.49 -1.45
C LEU A 143 1.96 -5.14 -0.11
N PHE A 144 1.74 -4.43 0.97
CA PHE A 144 1.99 -4.83 2.33
C PHE A 144 0.72 -5.36 2.98
N SER A 145 0.75 -6.60 3.50
CA SER A 145 -0.42 -7.31 4.02
C SER A 145 -0.26 -7.70 5.49
N PRO A 146 -0.33 -6.73 6.44
CA PRO A 146 -0.27 -7.02 7.86
C PRO A 146 -1.54 -7.74 8.35
N ASP A 147 -1.43 -8.48 9.45
CA ASP A 147 -2.58 -9.12 10.09
C ASP A 147 -3.48 -8.08 10.77
N LEU A 148 -4.60 -7.76 10.12
CA LEU A 148 -5.63 -6.84 10.63
C LEU A 148 -6.90 -7.58 11.09
N SER A 149 -6.84 -8.91 11.23
CA SER A 149 -8.00 -9.73 11.58
C SER A 149 -8.65 -9.33 12.91
N PHE A 150 -7.84 -8.83 13.85
CA PHE A 150 -8.34 -8.41 15.16
C PHE A 150 -9.29 -7.18 15.10
N PHE A 151 -9.24 -6.37 14.04
CA PHE A 151 -10.20 -5.25 13.88
C PHE A 151 -11.65 -5.73 13.73
N LYS A 152 -11.86 -6.92 13.20
CA LYS A 152 -13.20 -7.50 13.09
C LYS A 152 -13.87 -7.68 14.44
N ASN A 153 -13.07 -7.90 15.49
CA ASN A 153 -13.55 -8.11 16.84
C ASN A 153 -13.74 -6.80 17.63
N LEU A 154 -13.12 -5.69 17.16
CA LEU A 154 -13.23 -4.38 17.82
C LEU A 154 -14.36 -3.50 17.27
N ALA A 155 -14.93 -3.84 16.12
CA ALA A 155 -15.97 -3.03 15.46
C ALA A 155 -17.32 -3.02 16.21
N GLU A 156 -17.50 -3.90 17.20
CA GLU A 156 -18.75 -4.05 17.98
C GLU A 156 -18.72 -3.33 19.34
N GLU A 157 -17.60 -2.74 19.76
CA GLU A 157 -17.58 -2.01 21.02
C GLU A 157 -18.30 -0.66 20.89
N GLN A 158 -19.44 -0.56 21.56
CA GLN A 158 -20.24 0.66 21.64
C GLN A 158 -19.45 1.75 22.37
N ILE A 159 -19.29 2.89 21.71
CA ILE A 159 -18.74 4.10 22.34
C ILE A 159 -19.79 4.61 23.32
N ALA A 160 -19.49 4.53 24.63
CA ALA A 160 -20.37 5.09 25.65
C ALA A 160 -20.54 6.59 25.42
N ALA A 161 -21.76 7.06 25.39
CA ALA A 161 -22.11 8.48 25.27
C ALA A 161 -21.51 9.26 26.45
N ASP A 162 -20.63 10.23 26.15
CA ASP A 162 -19.81 10.90 27.13
C ASP A 162 -20.40 12.26 27.56
N PRO A 163 -20.23 12.63 28.85
CA PRO A 163 -20.70 13.87 29.37
C PRO A 163 -19.73 15.04 29.17
N ASN A 164 -20.20 16.17 29.15
CA ASN A 164 -19.73 17.56 29.13
C ASN A 164 -18.20 17.88 29.27
N PRO A 165 -17.50 18.44 28.26
CA PRO A 165 -18.03 18.79 26.94
C PRO A 165 -18.18 17.57 26.03
N PRO A 166 -19.10 17.59 25.04
CA PRO A 166 -19.27 16.45 24.14
C PRO A 166 -17.93 16.05 23.49
N ALA A 167 -17.59 14.76 23.50
CA ALA A 167 -16.35 14.26 22.92
C ALA A 167 -16.18 14.71 21.45
N SER A 168 -17.27 14.84 20.70
CA SER A 168 -17.30 15.40 19.35
C SER A 168 -16.71 16.81 19.25
N ASP A 169 -16.99 17.71 20.20
CA ASP A 169 -16.49 19.07 20.20
C ASP A 169 -15.00 19.13 20.59
N MET A 170 -14.57 18.23 21.47
CA MET A 170 -13.16 18.05 21.79
C MET A 170 -12.39 17.61 20.54
N VAL A 171 -12.89 16.61 19.80
CA VAL A 171 -12.26 16.15 18.55
C VAL A 171 -12.20 17.27 17.51
N LYS A 172 -13.25 18.09 17.36
CA LYS A 172 -13.21 19.26 16.46
C LYS A 172 -12.11 20.25 16.82
N ARG A 173 -11.91 20.55 18.11
CA ARG A 173 -10.82 21.43 18.57
C ARG A 173 -9.45 20.80 18.33
N LEU A 174 -9.28 19.52 18.62
CA LEU A 174 -8.04 18.79 18.35
C LEU A 174 -7.70 18.79 16.85
N ARG A 175 -8.72 18.62 16.00
CA ARG A 175 -8.57 18.70 14.56
C ARG A 175 -8.06 20.07 14.08
N GLN A 176 -8.55 21.17 14.64
CA GLN A 176 -8.04 22.50 14.30
C GLN A 176 -6.54 22.64 14.64
N VAL A 177 -6.12 22.17 15.82
CA VAL A 177 -4.69 22.16 16.21
C VAL A 177 -3.89 21.27 15.27
N TYR A 178 -4.41 20.09 14.91
CA TYR A 178 -3.80 19.17 13.98
C TYR A 178 -3.54 19.82 12.62
N GLN A 179 -4.57 20.43 12.02
CA GLN A 179 -4.49 21.07 10.71
C GLN A 179 -3.45 22.21 10.68
N LEU A 180 -3.49 23.09 11.68
CA LEU A 180 -2.55 24.22 11.76
C LEU A 180 -1.10 23.72 11.92
N SER A 181 -0.88 22.74 12.79
CA SER A 181 0.45 22.17 13.02
C SER A 181 0.95 21.39 11.80
N LEU A 182 0.09 20.60 11.14
CA LEU A 182 0.47 19.84 9.94
C LEU A 182 0.87 20.78 8.79
N ILE A 183 0.13 21.85 8.56
CA ILE A 183 0.46 22.84 7.52
C ILE A 183 1.83 23.47 7.79
N LYS A 184 2.12 23.84 9.05
CA LYS A 184 3.42 24.42 9.42
C LYS A 184 4.56 23.42 9.27
N VAL A 185 4.37 22.15 9.66
CA VAL A 185 5.36 21.07 9.44
C VAL A 185 5.63 20.88 7.95
N ILE A 186 4.58 20.82 7.11
CA ILE A 186 4.73 20.68 5.65
C ILE A 186 5.48 21.88 5.04
N LYS A 187 5.25 23.08 5.56
CA LYS A 187 5.94 24.32 5.14
C LYS A 187 7.31 24.50 5.80
N GLU A 188 7.76 23.53 6.58
CA GLU A 188 9.04 23.53 7.30
C GLU A 188 9.22 24.66 8.33
N GLN A 189 8.11 25.17 8.87
CA GLN A 189 8.08 26.22 9.87
C GLN A 189 7.98 25.68 11.28
N GLU A 190 8.81 26.18 12.21
CA GLU A 190 8.78 25.82 13.64
C GLU A 190 8.60 24.31 13.90
N LYS A 191 9.37 23.47 13.19
CA LYS A 191 9.16 22.01 13.12
C LYS A 191 9.01 21.36 14.49
N ALA A 192 9.92 21.60 15.41
CA ALA A 192 9.94 20.94 16.72
C ALA A 192 8.65 21.19 17.53
N ALA A 193 8.19 22.44 17.61
CA ALA A 193 6.97 22.80 18.34
C ALA A 193 5.72 22.17 17.68
N ASN A 194 5.66 22.17 16.34
CA ASN A 194 4.53 21.64 15.62
C ASN A 194 4.49 20.11 15.62
N TYR A 195 5.64 19.41 15.59
CA TYR A 195 5.68 17.97 15.82
C TYR A 195 5.18 17.61 17.21
N SER A 196 5.59 18.35 18.25
CA SER A 196 5.09 18.15 19.62
C SER A 196 3.58 18.36 19.73
N ASN A 197 3.04 19.37 19.04
CA ASN A 197 1.60 19.61 19.02
C ASN A 197 0.83 18.46 18.33
N LEU A 198 1.32 18.00 17.15
CA LEU A 198 0.74 16.85 16.45
C LEU A 198 0.78 15.58 17.30
N GLU A 199 1.89 15.32 17.98
CA GLU A 199 2.03 14.17 18.89
C GLU A 199 1.01 14.19 20.02
N LYS A 200 0.86 15.35 20.69
CA LYS A 200 -0.14 15.54 21.76
C LYS A 200 -1.58 15.32 21.23
N VAL A 201 -1.88 15.80 20.03
CA VAL A 201 -3.19 15.56 19.40
C VAL A 201 -3.40 14.08 19.17
N LEU A 202 -2.45 13.38 18.54
CA LEU A 202 -2.58 11.94 18.24
C LEU A 202 -2.68 11.09 19.51
N GLN A 203 -1.89 11.43 20.56
CA GLN A 203 -1.99 10.78 21.86
C GLN A 203 -3.38 10.98 22.47
N ARG A 204 -3.88 12.21 22.48
CA ARG A 204 -5.22 12.50 23.04
C ARG A 204 -6.32 11.80 22.24
N MET A 205 -6.18 11.70 20.92
CA MET A 205 -7.10 10.94 20.09
C MET A 205 -7.08 9.45 20.41
N ALA A 206 -5.91 8.86 20.65
CA ALA A 206 -5.80 7.46 21.07
C ALA A 206 -6.51 7.21 22.42
N GLU A 207 -6.36 8.14 23.39
CA GLU A 207 -7.04 8.07 24.68
C GLU A 207 -8.57 8.16 24.54
N LEU A 208 -9.06 9.09 23.72
CA LEU A 208 -10.50 9.26 23.46
C LEU A 208 -11.11 8.08 22.70
N SER A 209 -10.29 7.32 22.01
CA SER A 209 -10.73 6.17 21.19
C SER A 209 -10.46 4.82 21.88
N LYS A 210 -10.22 4.81 23.18
CA LYS A 210 -9.85 3.60 23.93
C LYS A 210 -10.87 2.48 23.71
N GLY A 211 -10.37 1.28 23.37
CA GLY A 211 -11.20 0.11 23.09
C GLY A 211 -11.71 0.01 21.65
N SER A 212 -11.55 1.04 20.81
CA SER A 212 -11.96 1.01 19.40
C SER A 212 -10.78 0.80 18.47
N TRP A 213 -11.05 0.45 17.19
CA TRP A 213 -10.02 0.35 16.16
C TRP A 213 -9.25 1.67 15.95
N ARG A 214 -9.89 2.81 16.22
CA ARG A 214 -9.27 4.14 16.11
C ARG A 214 -8.17 4.37 17.13
N GLN A 215 -8.23 3.74 18.30
CA GLN A 215 -7.12 3.78 19.26
C GLN A 215 -5.83 3.28 18.61
N HIS A 216 -5.92 2.19 17.84
CA HIS A 216 -4.78 1.62 17.13
C HIS A 216 -4.28 2.54 16.03
N LEU A 217 -5.20 3.12 15.24
CA LEU A 217 -4.87 4.09 14.19
C LEU A 217 -4.06 5.27 14.75
N TRP A 218 -4.57 5.91 15.81
CA TRP A 218 -3.93 7.08 16.41
C TRP A 218 -2.60 6.73 17.08
N SER A 219 -2.50 5.57 17.71
CA SER A 219 -1.25 5.08 18.32
C SER A 219 -0.17 4.84 17.27
N VAL A 220 -0.50 4.16 16.17
CA VAL A 220 0.43 3.90 15.06
C VAL A 220 0.82 5.19 14.36
N ALA A 221 -0.13 6.09 14.11
CA ALA A 221 0.15 7.41 13.56
C ALA A 221 1.09 8.24 14.45
N GLY A 222 0.93 8.15 15.78
CA GLY A 222 1.81 8.81 16.75
C GLY A 222 3.23 8.26 16.70
N GLN A 223 3.42 6.95 16.61
CA GLN A 223 4.74 6.34 16.46
C GLN A 223 5.40 6.73 15.13
N THR A 224 4.66 6.66 14.02
CA THR A 224 5.17 7.12 12.71
C THR A 224 5.63 8.57 12.78
N LEU A 225 4.84 9.45 13.43
CA LEU A 225 5.19 10.86 13.59
C LEU A 225 6.47 11.06 14.39
N ARG A 226 6.68 10.28 15.46
CA ARG A 226 7.92 10.34 16.28
C ARG A 226 9.14 10.02 15.44
N LEU A 227 9.08 8.97 14.63
CA LEU A 227 10.17 8.56 13.75
C LEU A 227 10.45 9.58 12.63
N VAL A 228 9.42 10.28 12.18
CA VAL A 228 9.58 11.44 11.28
C VAL A 228 10.24 12.61 12.01
N ALA A 229 9.83 12.89 13.24
CA ALA A 229 10.38 13.99 14.03
C ALA A 229 11.83 13.76 14.42
N SER A 230 12.25 12.51 14.70
CA SER A 230 13.65 12.12 14.95
C SER A 230 14.50 12.10 13.67
N GLY A 231 13.88 12.12 12.48
CA GLY A 231 14.58 12.04 11.20
C GLY A 231 14.89 10.62 10.74
N GLU A 232 14.43 9.60 11.45
CA GLU A 232 14.59 8.19 11.08
C GLU A 232 13.75 7.82 9.86
N ILE A 233 12.56 8.43 9.72
CA ILE A 233 11.72 8.33 8.53
C ILE A 233 11.69 9.67 7.79
N LYS A 234 11.96 9.65 6.50
CA LYS A 234 11.82 10.84 5.66
C LYS A 234 10.34 11.21 5.50
N PHE A 235 9.99 12.47 5.75
CA PHE A 235 8.64 12.98 5.51
C PHE A 235 8.38 13.18 4.01
N SER A 236 8.25 12.05 3.29
CA SER A 236 8.03 11.99 1.83
C SER A 236 6.68 12.58 1.42
N LEU A 237 6.49 12.81 0.12
CA LEU A 237 5.20 13.30 -0.41
C LEU A 237 4.06 12.31 -0.12
N ALA A 238 4.33 11.01 -0.26
CA ALA A 238 3.37 9.96 0.05
C ALA A 238 2.98 9.98 1.53
N LEU A 239 3.96 10.09 2.45
CA LEU A 239 3.69 10.16 3.87
C LEU A 239 2.93 11.45 4.26
N LYS A 240 3.24 12.59 3.64
CA LYS A 240 2.45 13.83 3.78
C LYS A 240 0.99 13.63 3.36
N LYS A 241 0.74 12.83 2.31
CA LYS A 241 -0.61 12.47 1.87
C LYS A 241 -1.32 11.61 2.92
N VAL A 242 -0.62 10.61 3.51
CA VAL A 242 -1.15 9.78 4.61
C VAL A 242 -1.59 10.67 5.79
N PHE A 243 -0.75 11.60 6.24
CA PHE A 243 -1.10 12.51 7.34
C PHE A 243 -2.25 13.46 6.99
N ARG A 244 -2.43 13.84 5.73
CA ARG A 244 -3.63 14.58 5.29
C ARG A 244 -4.89 13.73 5.35
N THR A 245 -4.80 12.44 5.05
CA THR A 245 -5.94 11.51 5.16
C THR A 245 -6.35 11.32 6.61
N LEU A 246 -5.41 11.38 7.58
CA LEU A 246 -5.74 11.39 9.02
C LEU A 246 -6.64 12.56 9.42
N ASP A 247 -6.54 13.74 8.78
CA ASP A 247 -7.48 14.84 9.02
C ASP A 247 -8.93 14.47 8.65
N THR A 248 -9.10 13.67 7.58
CA THR A 248 -10.43 13.15 7.21
C THR A 248 -10.96 12.20 8.29
N GLN A 249 -10.10 11.36 8.87
CA GLN A 249 -10.47 10.46 9.96
C GLN A 249 -10.85 11.22 11.24
N LEU A 250 -10.17 12.33 11.56
CA LEU A 250 -10.56 13.22 12.66
C LEU A 250 -11.96 13.81 12.43
N LYS A 251 -12.26 14.22 11.17
CA LYS A 251 -13.59 14.73 10.81
C LYS A 251 -14.67 13.66 10.97
N LEU A 252 -14.42 12.45 10.46
CA LEU A 252 -15.33 11.32 10.55
C LEU A 252 -15.58 10.94 12.01
N GLN A 253 -14.53 10.86 12.83
CA GLN A 253 -14.69 10.54 14.25
C GLN A 253 -15.51 11.59 15.01
N ALA A 254 -15.36 12.87 14.70
CA ALA A 254 -16.21 13.91 15.30
C ALA A 254 -17.67 13.76 14.90
N ALA A 255 -17.96 13.33 13.67
CA ALA A 255 -19.32 13.07 13.20
C ALA A 255 -19.92 11.82 13.86
N ASP A 256 -19.16 10.72 13.89
CA ASP A 256 -19.57 9.46 14.51
C ASP A 256 -19.92 9.66 16.00
N LEU A 257 -19.07 10.37 16.75
CA LEU A 257 -19.31 10.69 18.16
C LEU A 257 -20.57 11.56 18.36
N ALA A 258 -20.90 12.44 17.41
CA ALA A 258 -22.11 13.25 17.48
C ALA A 258 -23.37 12.43 17.19
N GLN A 259 -23.24 11.36 16.41
CA GLN A 259 -24.35 10.50 15.97
C GLN A 259 -24.50 9.23 16.81
N GLY A 260 -23.50 8.91 17.65
CA GLY A 260 -23.43 7.64 18.38
C GLY A 260 -23.12 6.45 17.47
N GLU A 261 -22.44 6.69 16.35
CA GLU A 261 -22.07 5.69 15.35
C GLU A 261 -20.57 5.36 15.41
N CYS A 262 -20.17 4.27 14.78
CA CYS A 262 -18.78 3.90 14.59
C CYS A 262 -18.56 3.46 13.13
N SER A 263 -17.89 4.28 12.37
CA SER A 263 -17.52 3.94 10.98
C SER A 263 -16.55 2.74 10.93
N ALA A 264 -16.64 1.97 9.85
CA ALA A 264 -15.75 0.83 9.62
C ALA A 264 -14.26 1.24 9.55
N PRO A 265 -13.33 0.34 9.91
CA PRO A 265 -11.91 0.59 9.81
C PRO A 265 -11.46 0.91 8.39
N GLU A 266 -10.65 1.96 8.21
CA GLU A 266 -10.00 2.27 6.95
C GLU A 266 -8.67 1.53 6.84
N ASN A 267 -8.75 0.27 6.40
CA ASN A 267 -7.61 -0.65 6.35
C ASN A 267 -6.46 -0.13 5.48
N ALA A 268 -6.75 0.57 4.38
CA ALA A 268 -5.72 1.11 3.49
C ALA A 268 -4.85 2.16 4.18
N LEU A 269 -5.46 3.10 4.91
CA LEU A 269 -4.75 4.11 5.68
C LEU A 269 -3.88 3.48 6.77
N PHE A 270 -4.43 2.49 7.47
CA PHE A 270 -3.74 1.80 8.55
C PHE A 270 -2.55 0.98 8.02
N LYS A 271 -2.73 0.24 6.92
CA LYS A 271 -1.65 -0.46 6.22
C LYS A 271 -0.51 0.49 5.85
N ASN A 272 -0.84 1.65 5.28
CA ASN A 272 0.16 2.64 4.90
C ASN A 272 1.00 3.14 6.10
N LEU A 273 0.37 3.38 7.23
CA LEU A 273 1.09 3.77 8.45
C LEU A 273 2.00 2.65 8.98
N LEU A 274 1.48 1.41 9.03
CA LEU A 274 2.27 0.25 9.45
C LEU A 274 3.45 -0.01 8.53
N TYR A 275 3.29 0.18 7.21
CA TYR A 275 4.37 0.03 6.24
C TYR A 275 5.58 0.90 6.59
N TYR A 276 5.37 2.18 6.92
CA TYR A 276 6.47 3.05 7.30
C TYR A 276 7.21 2.59 8.57
N LEU A 277 6.53 1.90 9.48
CA LEU A 277 7.17 1.34 10.67
C LEU A 277 8.06 0.13 10.35
N THR A 278 7.84 -0.54 9.22
CA THR A 278 8.68 -1.66 8.78
C THR A 278 9.97 -1.22 8.10
N THR A 279 10.10 0.07 7.76
CA THR A 279 11.32 0.62 7.16
C THR A 279 12.45 0.83 8.20
N ILE A 280 12.15 0.62 9.48
CA ILE A 280 13.07 0.82 10.60
C ILE A 280 13.10 -0.44 11.45
N GLN A 281 14.29 -0.77 11.99
CA GLN A 281 14.40 -1.84 12.98
C GLN A 281 13.68 -1.43 14.29
N PRO A 282 13.03 -2.36 14.99
CA PRO A 282 12.34 -2.08 16.23
C PRO A 282 13.35 -1.90 17.39
N ASP A 283 14.01 -0.74 17.45
CA ASP A 283 14.98 -0.41 18.50
C ASP A 283 14.32 0.08 19.81
N SER A 284 13.00 0.11 19.87
CA SER A 284 12.26 0.53 21.05
C SER A 284 11.14 -0.46 21.40
N THR A 285 10.91 -0.65 22.71
CA THR A 285 9.84 -1.50 23.23
C THR A 285 8.46 -1.17 22.61
N ALA A 286 8.21 0.10 22.30
CA ALA A 286 6.95 0.52 21.70
C ALA A 286 6.80 0.04 20.24
N LEU A 287 7.90 0.01 19.49
CA LEU A 287 7.91 -0.53 18.12
C LEU A 287 7.85 -2.06 18.15
N GLU A 288 8.57 -2.72 19.05
CA GLU A 288 8.50 -4.18 19.21
C GLU A 288 7.07 -4.66 19.46
N VAL A 289 6.33 -4.00 20.35
CA VAL A 289 4.92 -4.32 20.62
C VAL A 289 4.05 -4.17 19.36
N ILE A 290 4.30 -3.15 18.53
CA ILE A 290 3.59 -2.96 17.26
C ILE A 290 3.96 -4.08 16.28
N TRP A 291 5.25 -4.40 16.15
CA TRP A 291 5.75 -5.44 15.27
C TRP A 291 5.15 -6.81 15.60
N GLU A 292 5.13 -7.19 16.86
CA GLU A 292 4.52 -8.45 17.32
C GLU A 292 3.01 -8.46 17.10
N LYS A 293 2.35 -7.37 17.51
CA LYS A 293 0.87 -7.28 17.46
C LYS A 293 0.32 -7.43 16.05
N TYR A 294 0.95 -6.81 15.07
CA TYR A 294 0.50 -6.81 13.68
C TYR A 294 1.26 -7.80 12.81
N LYS A 295 2.10 -8.65 13.41
CA LYS A 295 2.94 -9.65 12.74
C LYS A 295 3.69 -9.05 11.54
N LEU A 296 4.32 -7.88 11.77
CA LEU A 296 4.92 -7.12 10.68
C LEU A 296 6.05 -7.87 9.98
N ALA A 297 6.76 -8.76 10.70
CA ALA A 297 7.76 -9.64 10.11
C ALA A 297 7.19 -10.62 9.06
N GLU A 298 5.91 -10.98 9.19
CA GLU A 298 5.21 -11.90 8.28
C GLU A 298 4.36 -11.16 7.22
N ALA A 299 4.24 -9.84 7.34
CA ALA A 299 3.34 -9.01 6.54
C ALA A 299 3.82 -8.75 5.12
N PHE A 300 5.08 -9.11 4.81
CA PHE A 300 5.62 -9.06 3.47
C PHE A 300 5.49 -10.42 2.78
N PRO A 301 5.17 -10.43 1.48
CA PRO A 301 5.28 -11.64 0.69
C PRO A 301 6.66 -12.25 0.90
N THR A 302 6.70 -13.56 1.09
CA THR A 302 7.87 -14.35 1.48
C THR A 302 9.17 -13.88 0.84
N GLY A 303 10.09 -13.34 1.62
CA GLY A 303 11.46 -13.05 1.18
C GLY A 303 12.01 -11.66 1.48
N THR A 304 11.17 -10.73 1.88
CA THR A 304 11.55 -9.30 1.90
C THR A 304 12.26 -8.83 3.18
N ILE A 305 12.25 -9.60 4.26
CA ILE A 305 13.00 -9.26 5.48
C ILE A 305 14.19 -10.17 5.58
N ASN A 306 15.39 -9.63 5.29
CA ASN A 306 16.63 -10.25 5.70
C ASN A 306 16.81 -9.99 7.21
N PRO A 307 16.73 -10.99 8.09
CA PRO A 307 16.87 -10.80 9.53
C PRO A 307 18.23 -10.22 9.94
N ASP A 308 19.25 -10.33 9.07
CA ASP A 308 20.60 -9.84 9.34
C ASP A 308 20.85 -8.38 8.88
N HIS A 309 19.97 -7.81 8.09
CA HIS A 309 20.12 -6.45 7.57
C HIS A 309 18.83 -5.66 7.58
N GLY A 310 18.17 -5.51 8.69
CA GLY A 310 16.95 -4.74 8.97
C GLY A 310 16.76 -3.36 8.30
N ARG A 311 17.14 -3.25 7.04
CA ARG A 311 16.86 -2.11 6.18
C ARG A 311 16.23 -2.59 4.89
N LEU A 312 14.91 -2.35 4.73
CA LEU A 312 14.34 -2.05 3.43
C LEU A 312 14.91 -0.72 2.96
N VAL A 313 16.16 -0.74 2.50
CA VAL A 313 16.69 0.40 1.75
C VAL A 313 16.12 0.23 0.35
N PRO A 314 15.30 1.16 -0.17
CA PRO A 314 15.07 1.25 -1.60
C PRO A 314 16.46 1.54 -2.20
N GLN A 315 17.15 0.53 -2.69
CA GLN A 315 18.27 0.76 -3.59
C GLN A 315 17.67 1.30 -4.87
N TYR A 316 17.59 2.60 -4.93
CA TYR A 316 17.47 3.33 -6.18
C TYR A 316 18.78 3.06 -6.92
N ASP A 317 18.75 2.13 -7.85
CA ASP A 317 19.81 2.00 -8.84
C ASP A 317 19.44 2.93 -10.01
N PRO A 318 20.13 4.09 -10.18
CA PRO A 318 19.79 5.06 -11.22
C PRO A 318 20.29 4.66 -12.62
N LEU A 319 20.78 3.43 -12.79
CA LEU A 319 21.38 2.95 -14.04
C LEU A 319 20.92 1.52 -14.37
N VAL A 320 19.66 1.34 -14.76
CA VAL A 320 19.24 0.34 -15.78
C VAL A 320 17.94 0.81 -16.39
#